data_eb29506ed374ac2e48c1b8234a84f5e2
#
_entry.id   eb29506ed374ac2e48c1b8234a84f5e2
#
_cell.length_a   1.000
_cell.length_b   1.000
_cell.length_c   1.000
_cell.angle_alpha   90.00
_cell.angle_beta   90.00
_cell.angle_gamma   90.00
#
_symmetry.space_group_name_H-M   'P 1'
#
loop_
_entity.id
_entity.type
_entity.pdbx_description
1 polymer ?
#
loop_
_entity_poly.entity_id
_entity_poly.type
_entity_poly.pdbx_seq_one_letter_code
_entity_poly.pdbx_strand_id
1 'polypeptide(L)'
;MPDFRKDFPILDQQVNGYPLVYFDNAATSQKPKVVIDALNDYYQTINSNIHRGVHHLSQLATARFEEARRAVQQFIHAPHAHEVILTKGTTESINLVASSFCQRFLHAGDEVVVSEMEHHANIVPWQLACERHGATLRVLPFDDRGVLRMEELGSLLNEKTRIVAVNHVSNTLGTINPIAEIIQKAHAKGIPVLVDGAQAAGHLPIDVQALDCDFYCFSGHKMYAPMGVGVLYGKEQWLNEMPPYQGGGEMIKTVTFARTTYNELPYKFEAGTPSVGDVIGLQTAIEYINSIGLEVIAGREQALLEYATQQLLQIDGLQIVGTAPHKSSIISFNINKLHPFDIGTLIDQMGIAVRTGHHCSMPIMEHFDIPGTLRASFAFYNTEEEIDRLVAAVKKAVMMLS
;
A
#
# COMPACT_ATOMS: atom_id res chain seq x y z
N MET A 1 8.30 23.13 -15.02
CA MET A 1 7.30 22.07 -14.74
C MET A 1 6.19 22.65 -13.88
N PRO A 2 4.97 22.09 -13.87
CA PRO A 2 3.92 22.55 -12.96
C PRO A 2 4.39 22.45 -11.51
N ASP A 3 4.05 23.46 -10.71
CA ASP A 3 4.34 23.50 -9.27
C ASP A 3 3.19 22.84 -8.50
N PHE A 4 3.23 21.52 -8.41
CA PHE A 4 2.21 20.73 -7.71
C PHE A 4 2.21 20.93 -6.18
N ARG A 5 3.29 21.47 -5.61
CA ARG A 5 3.41 21.67 -4.16
C ARG A 5 2.28 22.57 -3.62
N LYS A 6 1.82 23.53 -4.41
CA LYS A 6 0.74 24.46 -4.04
C LYS A 6 -0.59 23.79 -3.75
N ASP A 7 -0.80 22.59 -4.30
CA ASP A 7 -2.03 21.83 -4.08
C ASP A 7 -2.08 21.18 -2.69
N PHE A 8 -0.95 21.17 -1.94
CA PHE A 8 -0.78 20.50 -0.65
C PHE A 8 -0.54 21.51 0.48
N PRO A 9 -1.61 22.05 1.11
CA PRO A 9 -1.50 23.15 2.09
C PRO A 9 -0.58 22.86 3.28
N ILE A 10 -0.49 21.59 3.69
CA ILE A 10 0.36 21.17 4.82
C ILE A 10 1.85 21.42 4.57
N LEU A 11 2.28 21.52 3.32
CA LEU A 11 3.69 21.71 2.97
C LEU A 11 4.16 23.17 3.15
N ASP A 12 3.23 24.12 3.33
CA ASP A 12 3.53 25.54 3.50
C ASP A 12 3.90 25.93 4.95
N GLN A 13 3.96 24.95 5.86
CA GLN A 13 4.26 25.21 7.26
C GLN A 13 5.77 25.20 7.57
N GLN A 14 6.11 25.74 8.74
CA GLN A 14 7.44 25.63 9.32
C GLN A 14 7.45 24.63 10.49
N VAL A 15 8.52 23.86 10.58
CA VAL A 15 8.80 22.93 11.68
C VAL A 15 10.15 23.31 12.29
N ASN A 16 10.18 23.58 13.60
CA ASN A 16 11.38 24.01 14.33
C ASN A 16 12.04 25.28 13.74
N GLY A 17 11.26 26.17 13.12
CA GLY A 17 11.75 27.40 12.47
C GLY A 17 12.31 27.20 11.05
N TYR A 18 12.20 26.00 10.49
CA TYR A 18 12.59 25.67 9.11
C TYR A 18 11.36 25.35 8.26
N PRO A 19 11.36 25.68 6.95
CA PRO A 19 10.31 25.20 6.05
C PRO A 19 10.24 23.67 6.07
N LEU A 20 9.04 23.10 6.13
CA LEU A 20 8.86 21.64 6.14
C LEU A 20 9.41 20.99 4.85
N VAL A 21 10.20 19.94 5.05
CA VAL A 21 10.55 18.95 4.02
C VAL A 21 9.95 17.62 4.42
N TYR A 22 9.05 17.08 3.61
CA TYR A 22 8.34 15.84 3.95
C TYR A 22 8.77 14.69 3.03
N PHE A 23 9.55 13.76 3.55
CA PHE A 23 10.09 12.59 2.86
C PHE A 23 9.67 11.25 3.51
N ASP A 24 8.52 11.23 4.21
CA ASP A 24 7.94 9.99 4.75
C ASP A 24 6.68 9.54 3.97
N ASN A 25 6.68 9.75 2.63
CA ASN A 25 5.55 9.45 1.76
C ASN A 25 5.18 7.98 1.71
N ALA A 26 6.14 7.07 1.83
CA ALA A 26 5.90 5.62 1.89
C ALA A 26 5.17 5.18 3.18
N ALA A 27 5.12 6.03 4.21
CA ALA A 27 4.27 5.81 5.38
C ALA A 27 2.85 6.35 5.15
N THR A 28 2.73 7.60 4.68
CA THR A 28 1.48 8.21 4.23
C THR A 28 1.81 9.40 3.33
N SER A 29 1.15 9.55 2.19
CA SER A 29 1.28 10.73 1.34
C SER A 29 0.47 11.89 1.93
N GLN A 30 0.82 13.15 1.60
CA GLN A 30 0.02 14.32 1.94
C GLN A 30 -1.25 14.40 1.09
N LYS A 31 -2.23 15.21 1.53
CA LYS A 31 -3.54 15.31 0.88
C LYS A 31 -3.64 16.63 0.13
N PRO A 32 -3.98 16.60 -1.17
CA PRO A 32 -4.24 17.83 -1.90
C PRO A 32 -5.50 18.51 -1.38
N LYS A 33 -5.56 19.82 -1.52
CA LYS A 33 -6.68 20.65 -1.02
C LYS A 33 -8.03 20.16 -1.54
N VAL A 34 -8.10 19.69 -2.79
CA VAL A 34 -9.35 19.20 -3.38
C VAL A 34 -9.92 17.98 -2.63
N VAL A 35 -9.07 17.11 -2.09
CA VAL A 35 -9.50 15.97 -1.26
C VAL A 35 -9.98 16.44 0.11
N ILE A 36 -9.31 17.40 0.71
CA ILE A 36 -9.72 18.01 2.00
C ILE A 36 -11.08 18.68 1.84
N ASP A 37 -11.25 19.45 0.76
CA ASP A 37 -12.49 20.15 0.46
C ASP A 37 -13.65 19.18 0.21
N ALA A 38 -13.41 18.07 -0.50
CA ALA A 38 -14.44 17.06 -0.75
C ALA A 38 -14.95 16.40 0.54
N LEU A 39 -14.08 16.16 1.52
CA LEU A 39 -14.48 15.67 2.84
C LEU A 39 -15.33 16.69 3.59
N ASN A 40 -14.92 17.96 3.58
CA ASN A 40 -15.68 19.04 4.20
C ASN A 40 -17.05 19.18 3.55
N ASP A 41 -17.12 19.19 2.22
CA ASP A 41 -18.37 19.29 1.48
C ASP A 41 -19.34 18.14 1.82
N TYR A 42 -18.83 16.90 1.84
CA TYR A 42 -19.64 15.74 2.22
C TYR A 42 -20.31 15.93 3.59
N TYR A 43 -19.53 16.28 4.62
CA TYR A 43 -20.08 16.45 5.97
C TYR A 43 -21.00 17.67 6.13
N GLN A 44 -20.80 18.70 5.34
CA GLN A 44 -21.61 19.91 5.39
C GLN A 44 -22.93 19.79 4.59
N THR A 45 -22.98 18.92 3.56
CA THR A 45 -24.09 18.99 2.59
C THR A 45 -24.89 17.70 2.45
N ILE A 46 -24.23 16.52 2.50
CA ILE A 46 -24.90 15.23 2.17
C ILE A 46 -24.64 14.10 3.18
N ASN A 47 -24.06 14.40 4.34
CA ASN A 47 -23.77 13.38 5.34
C ASN A 47 -25.01 12.59 5.74
N SER A 48 -25.01 11.30 5.47
CA SER A 48 -26.08 10.36 5.81
C SER A 48 -25.56 8.91 5.79
N ASN A 49 -26.29 8.01 6.48
CA ASN A 49 -26.11 6.58 6.26
C ASN A 49 -26.63 6.20 4.86
N ILE A 50 -26.05 5.15 4.26
CA ILE A 50 -26.26 4.75 2.88
C ILE A 50 -27.12 3.48 2.74
N HIS A 51 -27.52 3.14 1.52
CA HIS A 51 -28.26 1.97 1.04
C HIS A 51 -29.69 1.84 1.54
N ARG A 52 -29.98 1.97 2.85
CA ARG A 52 -31.29 1.65 3.45
C ARG A 52 -32.20 2.86 3.70
N GLY A 53 -31.67 4.06 3.64
CA GLY A 53 -32.44 5.27 3.87
C GLY A 53 -33.29 5.62 2.64
N VAL A 54 -34.59 5.92 2.86
CA VAL A 54 -35.50 6.32 1.79
C VAL A 54 -35.52 7.84 1.58
N HIS A 55 -34.84 8.61 2.41
CA HIS A 55 -34.81 10.07 2.33
C HIS A 55 -33.70 10.56 1.39
N HIS A 56 -33.87 11.79 0.90
CA HIS A 56 -33.03 12.42 -0.12
C HIS A 56 -31.52 12.35 0.18
N LEU A 57 -31.09 12.70 1.40
CA LEU A 57 -29.66 12.68 1.75
C LEU A 57 -29.06 11.26 1.67
N SER A 58 -29.80 10.23 2.11
CA SER A 58 -29.33 8.85 2.00
C SER A 58 -29.18 8.40 0.54
N GLN A 59 -30.11 8.80 -0.32
CA GLN A 59 -30.02 8.49 -1.75
C GLN A 59 -28.81 9.17 -2.40
N LEU A 60 -28.56 10.45 -2.08
CA LEU A 60 -27.39 11.17 -2.58
C LEU A 60 -26.09 10.56 -2.08
N ALA A 61 -25.98 10.29 -0.78
CA ALA A 61 -24.78 9.68 -0.19
C ALA A 61 -24.51 8.28 -0.79
N THR A 62 -25.57 7.47 -1.00
CA THR A 62 -25.46 6.17 -1.67
C THR A 62 -24.96 6.31 -3.11
N ALA A 63 -25.52 7.24 -3.88
CA ALA A 63 -25.11 7.46 -5.25
C ALA A 63 -23.62 7.83 -5.36
N ARG A 64 -23.14 8.76 -4.50
CA ARG A 64 -21.75 9.18 -4.44
C ARG A 64 -20.81 8.06 -3.99
N PHE A 65 -21.23 7.25 -3.03
CA PHE A 65 -20.47 6.08 -2.56
C PHE A 65 -20.27 5.03 -3.67
N GLU A 66 -21.33 4.70 -4.39
CA GLU A 66 -21.26 3.72 -5.50
C GLU A 66 -20.56 4.30 -6.75
N GLU A 67 -20.60 5.62 -6.95
CA GLU A 67 -19.79 6.31 -7.96
C GLU A 67 -18.31 6.21 -7.64
N ALA A 68 -17.92 6.38 -6.37
CA ALA A 68 -16.55 6.19 -5.92
C ALA A 68 -16.05 4.76 -6.14
N ARG A 69 -16.88 3.74 -5.90
CA ARG A 69 -16.55 2.34 -6.22
C ARG A 69 -16.27 2.16 -7.72
N ARG A 70 -17.11 2.76 -8.58
CA ARG A 70 -16.87 2.73 -10.05
C ARG A 70 -15.59 3.45 -10.45
N ALA A 71 -15.26 4.57 -9.80
CA ALA A 71 -14.00 5.27 -10.04
C ALA A 71 -12.79 4.40 -9.67
N VAL A 72 -12.85 3.66 -8.56
CA VAL A 72 -11.83 2.68 -8.20
C VAL A 72 -11.75 1.55 -9.23
N GLN A 73 -12.89 0.99 -9.62
CA GLN A 73 -12.95 -0.07 -10.64
C GLN A 73 -12.26 0.35 -11.95
N GLN A 74 -12.52 1.58 -12.41
CA GLN A 74 -11.89 2.14 -13.61
C GLN A 74 -10.40 2.39 -13.41
N PHE A 75 -10.01 2.91 -12.25
CA PHE A 75 -8.62 3.24 -11.93
C PHE A 75 -7.67 2.05 -11.95
N ILE A 76 -8.16 0.89 -11.53
CA ILE A 76 -7.37 -0.37 -11.54
C ILE A 76 -7.73 -1.28 -12.71
N HIS A 77 -8.59 -0.85 -13.62
CA HIS A 77 -9.10 -1.61 -14.76
C HIS A 77 -9.77 -2.94 -14.34
N ALA A 78 -10.49 -2.96 -13.20
CA ALA A 78 -11.24 -4.16 -12.80
C ALA A 78 -12.40 -4.43 -13.76
N PRO A 79 -12.73 -5.71 -14.07
CA PRO A 79 -13.82 -6.05 -14.99
C PRO A 79 -15.17 -5.53 -14.50
N HIS A 80 -15.44 -5.70 -13.21
CA HIS A 80 -16.73 -5.38 -12.61
C HIS A 80 -16.59 -4.61 -11.31
N ALA A 81 -17.51 -3.67 -11.05
CA ALA A 81 -17.53 -2.89 -9.81
C ALA A 81 -17.77 -3.77 -8.57
N HIS A 82 -18.49 -4.89 -8.70
CA HIS A 82 -18.73 -5.81 -7.59
C HIS A 82 -17.50 -6.66 -7.19
N GLU A 83 -16.42 -6.63 -7.96
CA GLU A 83 -15.12 -7.19 -7.60
C GLU A 83 -14.27 -6.22 -6.76
N VAL A 84 -14.74 -5.01 -6.54
CA VAL A 84 -14.11 -3.97 -5.71
C VAL A 84 -14.79 -3.95 -4.34
N ILE A 85 -14.06 -4.39 -3.32
CA ILE A 85 -14.50 -4.38 -1.93
C ILE A 85 -13.84 -3.18 -1.23
N LEU A 86 -14.63 -2.34 -0.58
CA LEU A 86 -14.12 -1.20 0.19
C LEU A 86 -13.81 -1.65 1.61
N THR A 87 -12.59 -1.39 2.05
CA THR A 87 -12.03 -1.79 3.35
C THR A 87 -11.47 -0.57 4.09
N LYS A 88 -10.88 -0.77 5.27
CA LYS A 88 -10.20 0.30 6.01
C LYS A 88 -8.75 0.53 5.57
N GLY A 89 -8.22 -0.35 4.72
CA GLY A 89 -6.85 -0.29 4.22
C GLY A 89 -6.29 -1.66 3.84
N THR A 90 -5.09 -1.69 3.28
CA THR A 90 -4.40 -2.90 2.83
C THR A 90 -4.33 -3.98 3.91
N THR A 91 -4.08 -3.60 5.17
CA THR A 91 -4.03 -4.56 6.28
C THR A 91 -5.36 -5.30 6.45
N GLU A 92 -6.51 -4.62 6.41
CA GLU A 92 -7.81 -5.29 6.47
C GLU A 92 -8.07 -6.12 5.22
N SER A 93 -7.71 -5.64 4.05
CA SER A 93 -7.86 -6.37 2.78
C SER A 93 -7.12 -7.71 2.80
N ILE A 94 -5.86 -7.72 3.24
CA ILE A 94 -5.07 -8.95 3.37
C ILE A 94 -5.65 -9.87 4.44
N ASN A 95 -6.05 -9.33 5.60
CA ASN A 95 -6.70 -10.12 6.66
C ASN A 95 -8.02 -10.75 6.18
N LEU A 96 -8.82 -10.04 5.38
CA LEU A 96 -10.04 -10.56 4.78
C LEU A 96 -9.72 -11.78 3.90
N VAL A 97 -8.76 -11.66 2.98
CA VAL A 97 -8.37 -12.78 2.12
C VAL A 97 -7.77 -13.91 2.96
N ALA A 98 -6.80 -13.63 3.84
CA ALA A 98 -6.17 -14.64 4.68
C ALA A 98 -7.18 -15.39 5.57
N SER A 99 -8.21 -14.70 6.09
CA SER A 99 -9.25 -15.35 6.87
C SER A 99 -10.22 -16.15 6.00
N SER A 100 -10.87 -15.49 5.03
CA SER A 100 -11.98 -16.08 4.28
C SER A 100 -11.51 -17.09 3.23
N PHE A 101 -10.43 -16.80 2.51
CA PHE A 101 -9.83 -17.75 1.56
C PHE A 101 -9.29 -18.98 2.27
N CYS A 102 -8.50 -18.81 3.34
CA CYS A 102 -7.91 -19.93 4.06
C CYS A 102 -8.96 -20.79 4.76
N GLN A 103 -10.05 -20.19 5.27
CA GLN A 103 -11.16 -20.97 5.85
C GLN A 103 -11.76 -21.95 4.83
N ARG A 104 -11.75 -21.62 3.55
CA ARG A 104 -12.36 -22.44 2.49
C ARG A 104 -11.36 -23.39 1.82
N PHE A 105 -10.12 -22.95 1.62
CA PHE A 105 -9.18 -23.60 0.70
C PHE A 105 -7.90 -24.11 1.36
N LEU A 106 -7.58 -23.72 2.61
CA LEU A 106 -6.35 -24.10 3.30
C LEU A 106 -6.61 -25.26 4.26
N HIS A 107 -5.85 -26.34 4.14
CA HIS A 107 -5.96 -27.53 4.95
C HIS A 107 -4.62 -27.90 5.59
N ALA A 108 -4.66 -28.85 6.54
CA ALA A 108 -3.44 -29.32 7.19
C ALA A 108 -2.44 -29.93 6.18
N GLY A 109 -1.20 -29.46 6.26
CA GLY A 109 -0.11 -29.86 5.37
C GLY A 109 -0.02 -29.04 4.06
N ASP A 110 -0.94 -28.11 3.82
CA ASP A 110 -0.87 -27.13 2.73
C ASP A 110 0.19 -26.06 2.98
N GLU A 111 0.49 -25.26 1.96
CA GLU A 111 1.51 -24.21 1.99
C GLU A 111 0.95 -22.86 1.49
N VAL A 112 1.39 -21.78 2.13
CA VAL A 112 1.22 -20.40 1.65
C VAL A 112 2.60 -19.84 1.33
N VAL A 113 2.77 -19.19 0.18
CA VAL A 113 4.06 -18.58 -0.21
C VAL A 113 3.97 -17.07 -0.06
N VAL A 114 4.95 -16.48 0.62
CA VAL A 114 5.17 -15.02 0.71
C VAL A 114 6.59 -14.68 0.29
N SER A 115 6.89 -13.42 -0.03
CA SER A 115 8.28 -13.01 -0.21
C SER A 115 8.93 -12.62 1.13
N GLU A 116 10.27 -12.69 1.20
CA GLU A 116 11.05 -12.28 2.37
C GLU A 116 10.99 -10.75 2.60
N MET A 117 10.64 -9.97 1.59
CA MET A 117 10.59 -8.50 1.67
C MET A 117 9.19 -7.93 1.99
N GLU A 118 8.27 -8.76 2.48
CA GLU A 118 6.90 -8.33 2.77
C GLU A 118 6.82 -7.35 3.96
N HIS A 119 5.88 -6.44 3.87
CA HIS A 119 5.40 -5.69 5.04
C HIS A 119 4.74 -6.66 6.04
N HIS A 120 4.82 -6.39 7.34
CA HIS A 120 4.21 -7.24 8.38
C HIS A 120 2.72 -7.54 8.12
N ALA A 121 1.98 -6.62 7.49
CA ALA A 121 0.58 -6.82 7.11
C ALA A 121 0.38 -7.95 6.09
N ASN A 122 1.43 -8.33 5.33
CA ASN A 122 1.40 -9.44 4.38
C ASN A 122 2.26 -10.63 4.83
N ILE A 123 2.60 -10.71 6.11
CA ILE A 123 3.23 -11.86 6.77
C ILE A 123 2.32 -12.41 7.86
N VAL A 124 1.99 -11.57 8.84
CA VAL A 124 1.31 -11.99 10.08
C VAL A 124 -0.06 -12.63 9.84
N PRO A 125 -0.94 -12.11 8.96
CA PRO A 125 -2.22 -12.77 8.67
C PRO A 125 -2.06 -14.19 8.14
N TRP A 126 -1.04 -14.43 7.30
CA TRP A 126 -0.75 -15.75 6.75
C TRP A 126 -0.16 -16.70 7.79
N GLN A 127 0.71 -16.21 8.70
CA GLN A 127 1.19 -17.00 9.85
C GLN A 127 0.01 -17.47 10.71
N LEU A 128 -0.91 -16.54 11.07
CA LEU A 128 -2.10 -16.86 11.84
C LEU A 128 -3.04 -17.86 11.11
N ALA A 129 -3.18 -17.73 9.79
CA ALA A 129 -3.96 -18.67 8.99
C ALA A 129 -3.30 -20.05 8.93
N CYS A 130 -2.00 -20.13 8.69
CA CYS A 130 -1.24 -21.38 8.68
C CYS A 130 -1.31 -22.08 10.03
N GLU A 131 -1.14 -21.37 11.14
CA GLU A 131 -1.25 -21.91 12.48
C GLU A 131 -2.63 -22.51 12.75
N ARG A 132 -3.72 -21.82 12.40
CA ARG A 132 -5.10 -22.28 12.58
C ARG A 132 -5.41 -23.54 11.78
N HIS A 133 -4.86 -23.66 10.59
CA HIS A 133 -5.20 -24.74 9.65
C HIS A 133 -4.16 -25.87 9.61
N GLY A 134 -3.06 -25.78 10.36
CA GLY A 134 -1.97 -26.76 10.32
C GLY A 134 -1.20 -26.73 8.98
N ALA A 135 -1.14 -25.58 8.35
CA ALA A 135 -0.40 -25.31 7.11
C ALA A 135 0.98 -24.69 7.39
N THR A 136 1.79 -24.51 6.35
CA THR A 136 3.16 -24.00 6.46
C THR A 136 3.32 -22.72 5.65
N LEU A 137 3.94 -21.70 6.23
CA LEU A 137 4.38 -20.51 5.50
C LEU A 137 5.73 -20.79 4.84
N ARG A 138 5.82 -20.58 3.53
CA ARG A 138 7.05 -20.70 2.72
C ARG A 138 7.48 -19.31 2.26
N VAL A 139 8.78 -19.09 2.20
CA VAL A 139 9.35 -17.76 1.93
C VAL A 139 10.17 -17.79 0.64
N LEU A 140 9.86 -16.89 -0.30
CA LEU A 140 10.67 -16.60 -1.48
C LEU A 140 11.74 -15.58 -1.10
N PRO A 141 13.03 -15.95 -1.10
CA PRO A 141 14.10 -15.06 -0.67
C PRO A 141 14.44 -13.98 -1.72
N PHE A 142 15.22 -12.99 -1.30
CA PHE A 142 15.82 -11.99 -2.18
C PHE A 142 17.35 -11.99 -2.05
N ASP A 143 18.06 -11.32 -2.97
CA ASP A 143 19.53 -11.21 -2.97
C ASP A 143 19.99 -9.94 -2.22
N ASP A 144 21.32 -9.77 -2.04
CA ASP A 144 21.93 -8.63 -1.35
C ASP A 144 21.64 -7.27 -2.00
N ARG A 145 21.11 -7.25 -3.22
CA ARG A 145 20.61 -6.02 -3.88
C ARG A 145 19.16 -5.74 -3.58
N GLY A 146 18.46 -6.67 -2.91
CA GLY A 146 17.03 -6.58 -2.66
C GLY A 146 16.18 -6.98 -3.87
N VAL A 147 16.63 -7.94 -4.69
CA VAL A 147 15.91 -8.50 -5.84
C VAL A 147 15.46 -9.91 -5.50
N LEU A 148 14.17 -10.24 -5.74
CA LEU A 148 13.64 -11.58 -5.49
C LEU A 148 14.41 -12.64 -6.31
N ARG A 149 14.75 -13.75 -5.65
CA ARG A 149 15.40 -14.91 -6.29
C ARG A 149 14.40 -15.74 -7.07
N MET A 150 14.04 -15.27 -8.26
CA MET A 150 12.99 -15.85 -9.10
C MET A 150 13.29 -17.29 -9.57
N GLU A 151 14.54 -17.71 -9.52
CA GLU A 151 14.97 -19.09 -9.76
C GLU A 151 14.48 -20.07 -8.68
N GLU A 152 14.26 -19.57 -7.45
CA GLU A 152 13.77 -20.39 -6.35
C GLU A 152 12.25 -20.53 -6.33
N LEU A 153 11.50 -19.62 -6.98
CA LEU A 153 10.06 -19.65 -7.01
C LEU A 153 9.49 -20.98 -7.50
N GLY A 154 10.09 -21.55 -8.54
CA GLY A 154 9.64 -22.82 -9.11
C GLY A 154 9.58 -23.98 -8.12
N SER A 155 10.48 -24.01 -7.13
CA SER A 155 10.55 -25.02 -6.07
C SER A 155 9.51 -24.80 -4.96
N LEU A 156 9.07 -23.55 -4.77
CA LEU A 156 8.05 -23.18 -3.78
C LEU A 156 6.63 -23.42 -4.29
N LEU A 157 6.43 -23.45 -5.61
CA LEU A 157 5.13 -23.69 -6.21
C LEU A 157 4.95 -25.19 -6.47
N ASN A 158 4.17 -25.88 -5.63
CA ASN A 158 3.91 -27.31 -5.69
C ASN A 158 2.43 -27.63 -5.43
N GLU A 159 2.05 -28.91 -5.40
CA GLU A 159 0.66 -29.35 -5.21
C GLU A 159 0.06 -29.00 -3.83
N LYS A 160 0.88 -28.61 -2.86
CA LYS A 160 0.44 -28.15 -1.52
C LYS A 160 0.25 -26.64 -1.47
N THR A 161 0.81 -25.89 -2.40
CA THR A 161 0.73 -24.43 -2.41
C THR A 161 -0.69 -24.00 -2.77
N ARG A 162 -1.35 -23.24 -1.88
CA ARG A 162 -2.74 -22.78 -2.07
C ARG A 162 -2.85 -21.34 -2.51
N ILE A 163 -1.89 -20.49 -2.15
CA ILE A 163 -1.86 -19.09 -2.54
C ILE A 163 -0.43 -18.55 -2.45
N VAL A 164 -0.12 -17.60 -3.32
CA VAL A 164 1.07 -16.75 -3.24
C VAL A 164 0.64 -15.35 -2.85
N ALA A 165 1.28 -14.73 -1.86
CA ALA A 165 0.99 -13.35 -1.44
C ALA A 165 2.29 -12.53 -1.44
N VAL A 166 2.38 -11.54 -2.34
CA VAL A 166 3.60 -10.77 -2.58
C VAL A 166 3.32 -9.29 -2.76
N ASN A 167 4.26 -8.44 -2.34
CA ASN A 167 4.16 -7.01 -2.58
C ASN A 167 4.57 -6.64 -4.02
N HIS A 168 3.86 -5.65 -4.58
CA HIS A 168 4.22 -5.10 -5.89
C HIS A 168 5.49 -4.24 -5.79
N VAL A 169 5.57 -3.44 -4.72
CA VAL A 169 6.71 -2.57 -4.42
C VAL A 169 7.07 -2.69 -2.95
N SER A 170 8.34 -2.93 -2.65
CA SER A 170 8.83 -2.98 -1.26
C SER A 170 8.77 -1.59 -0.62
N ASN A 171 8.10 -1.49 0.52
CA ASN A 171 8.01 -0.24 1.30
C ASN A 171 9.34 0.16 1.95
N THR A 172 10.30 -0.73 2.03
CA THR A 172 11.62 -0.51 2.63
C THR A 172 12.69 -0.32 1.57
N LEU A 173 12.80 -1.23 0.62
CA LEU A 173 13.85 -1.22 -0.38
C LEU A 173 13.49 -0.38 -1.62
N GLY A 174 12.20 -0.14 -1.85
CA GLY A 174 11.70 0.49 -3.07
C GLY A 174 11.69 -0.46 -4.28
N THR A 175 12.17 -1.68 -4.15
CA THR A 175 12.20 -2.66 -5.24
C THR A 175 10.83 -2.85 -5.86
N ILE A 176 10.72 -2.73 -7.17
CA ILE A 176 9.53 -3.09 -7.96
C ILE A 176 9.67 -4.56 -8.35
N ASN A 177 8.79 -5.40 -7.84
CA ASN A 177 8.83 -6.84 -8.04
C ASN A 177 8.23 -7.27 -9.38
N PRO A 178 8.70 -8.37 -9.98
CA PRO A 178 8.23 -8.88 -11.27
C PRO A 178 6.90 -9.64 -11.12
N ILE A 179 5.83 -8.91 -10.73
CA ILE A 179 4.53 -9.49 -10.37
C ILE A 179 3.91 -10.29 -11.51
N ALA A 180 4.00 -9.80 -12.76
CA ALA A 180 3.47 -10.51 -13.91
C ALA A 180 4.12 -11.90 -14.08
N GLU A 181 5.44 -12.01 -13.89
CA GLU A 181 6.16 -13.29 -13.95
C GLU A 181 5.76 -14.22 -12.80
N ILE A 182 5.61 -13.69 -11.59
CA ILE A 182 5.16 -14.46 -10.41
C ILE A 182 3.76 -15.04 -10.67
N ILE A 183 2.83 -14.21 -11.14
CA ILE A 183 1.46 -14.62 -11.45
C ILE A 183 1.46 -15.70 -12.54
N GLN A 184 2.17 -15.47 -13.64
CA GLN A 184 2.28 -16.45 -14.73
C GLN A 184 2.77 -17.82 -14.24
N LYS A 185 3.83 -17.85 -13.43
CA LYS A 185 4.37 -19.10 -12.88
C LYS A 185 3.43 -19.78 -11.89
N ALA A 186 2.73 -19.01 -11.05
CA ALA A 186 1.74 -19.55 -10.12
C ALA A 186 0.51 -20.10 -10.85
N HIS A 187 -0.04 -19.35 -11.80
CA HIS A 187 -1.19 -19.77 -12.60
C HIS A 187 -0.92 -21.00 -13.47
N ALA A 188 0.32 -21.19 -13.95
CA ALA A 188 0.71 -22.42 -14.66
C ALA A 188 0.54 -23.68 -13.79
N LYS A 189 0.40 -23.52 -12.47
CA LYS A 189 0.13 -24.59 -11.49
C LYS A 189 -1.26 -24.47 -10.82
N GLY A 190 -2.11 -23.57 -11.31
CA GLY A 190 -3.45 -23.33 -10.76
C GLY A 190 -3.46 -22.66 -9.38
N ILE A 191 -2.40 -21.94 -9.03
CA ILE A 191 -2.23 -21.29 -7.72
C ILE A 191 -2.60 -19.81 -7.84
N PRO A 192 -3.59 -19.31 -7.07
CA PRO A 192 -3.96 -17.90 -7.07
C PRO A 192 -2.90 -17.01 -6.41
N VAL A 193 -2.89 -15.71 -6.80
CA VAL A 193 -1.93 -14.73 -6.33
C VAL A 193 -2.63 -13.50 -5.76
N LEU A 194 -2.26 -13.14 -4.51
CA LEU A 194 -2.58 -11.85 -3.90
C LEU A 194 -1.39 -10.90 -4.07
N VAL A 195 -1.66 -9.70 -4.56
CA VAL A 195 -0.67 -8.63 -4.71
C VAL A 195 -0.95 -7.50 -3.71
N ASP A 196 0.00 -7.24 -2.81
CA ASP A 196 0.00 -6.03 -1.99
C ASP A 196 0.51 -4.84 -2.82
N GLY A 197 -0.42 -4.02 -3.28
CA GLY A 197 -0.17 -2.83 -4.08
C GLY A 197 -0.04 -1.54 -3.28
N ALA A 198 0.11 -1.61 -1.94
CA ALA A 198 0.11 -0.43 -1.07
C ALA A 198 1.14 0.65 -1.44
N GLN A 199 2.26 0.26 -2.02
CA GLN A 199 3.31 1.19 -2.47
C GLN A 199 3.30 1.40 -4.00
N ALA A 200 2.38 0.76 -4.72
CA ALA A 200 2.25 0.91 -6.18
C ALA A 200 1.09 1.84 -6.55
N ALA A 201 -0.04 1.72 -5.84
CA ALA A 201 -1.22 2.54 -6.13
C ALA A 201 -0.91 4.04 -5.96
N GLY A 202 -1.24 4.83 -6.98
CA GLY A 202 -0.94 6.27 -7.02
C GLY A 202 0.47 6.63 -7.51
N HIS A 203 1.34 5.64 -7.73
CA HIS A 203 2.72 5.83 -8.20
C HIS A 203 2.98 5.13 -9.55
N LEU A 204 2.34 3.99 -9.77
CA LEU A 204 2.47 3.18 -10.98
C LEU A 204 1.09 2.90 -11.58
N PRO A 205 0.98 2.76 -12.92
CA PRO A 205 -0.23 2.26 -13.55
C PRO A 205 -0.55 0.84 -13.08
N ILE A 206 -1.81 0.60 -12.73
CA ILE A 206 -2.30 -0.70 -12.31
C ILE A 206 -3.39 -1.16 -13.27
N ASP A 207 -3.21 -2.34 -13.84
CA ASP A 207 -4.21 -3.02 -14.64
C ASP A 207 -4.34 -4.46 -14.15
N VAL A 208 -5.36 -4.72 -13.34
CA VAL A 208 -5.56 -6.03 -12.71
C VAL A 208 -5.94 -7.10 -13.72
N GLN A 209 -6.53 -6.70 -14.87
CA GLN A 209 -6.84 -7.63 -15.96
C GLN A 209 -5.58 -8.03 -16.73
N ALA A 210 -4.73 -7.05 -17.08
CA ALA A 210 -3.46 -7.33 -17.76
C ALA A 210 -2.48 -8.11 -16.87
N LEU A 211 -2.45 -7.84 -15.56
CA LEU A 211 -1.69 -8.61 -14.58
C LEU A 211 -2.27 -10.01 -14.36
N ASP A 212 -3.57 -10.17 -14.55
CA ASP A 212 -4.35 -11.38 -14.25
C ASP A 212 -4.24 -11.82 -12.78
N CYS A 213 -4.00 -10.90 -11.84
CA CYS A 213 -3.94 -11.23 -10.42
C CYS A 213 -5.32 -11.63 -9.87
N ASP A 214 -5.33 -12.52 -8.88
CA ASP A 214 -6.58 -12.99 -8.27
C ASP A 214 -7.10 -12.04 -7.21
N PHE A 215 -6.17 -11.40 -6.48
CA PHE A 215 -6.45 -10.35 -5.50
C PHE A 215 -5.42 -9.23 -5.64
N TYR A 216 -5.87 -7.99 -5.49
CA TYR A 216 -5.02 -6.80 -5.44
C TYR A 216 -5.52 -5.86 -4.34
N CYS A 217 -4.64 -5.39 -3.47
CA CYS A 217 -5.05 -4.53 -2.37
C CYS A 217 -4.17 -3.30 -2.20
N PHE A 218 -4.78 -2.20 -1.77
CA PHE A 218 -4.07 -0.95 -1.47
C PHE A 218 -4.81 -0.08 -0.46
N SER A 219 -4.12 0.94 0.06
CA SER A 219 -4.64 1.89 1.04
C SER A 219 -4.73 3.29 0.44
N GLY A 220 -5.85 3.97 0.66
CA GLY A 220 -6.06 5.34 0.18
C GLY A 220 -5.02 6.33 0.69
N HIS A 221 -4.61 6.22 1.97
CA HIS A 221 -3.69 7.18 2.59
C HIS A 221 -2.28 7.23 1.99
N LYS A 222 -1.91 6.28 1.13
CA LYS A 222 -0.63 6.27 0.41
C LYS A 222 -0.73 6.78 -1.02
N MET A 223 -1.96 7.00 -1.51
CA MET A 223 -2.25 7.54 -2.82
C MET A 223 -3.05 8.86 -2.74
N TYR A 224 -2.64 9.75 -1.83
CA TYR A 224 -3.18 11.10 -1.65
C TYR A 224 -4.63 11.16 -1.12
N ALA A 225 -5.26 10.02 -0.84
CA ALA A 225 -6.61 9.91 -0.30
C ALA A 225 -6.63 9.88 1.25
N PRO A 226 -7.79 9.97 1.90
CA PRO A 226 -7.91 9.93 3.35
C PRO A 226 -7.35 8.65 3.97
N MET A 227 -7.08 8.69 5.28
CA MET A 227 -6.88 7.50 6.10
C MET A 227 -8.21 6.78 6.32
N GLY A 228 -8.17 5.49 6.71
CA GLY A 228 -9.38 4.74 7.06
C GLY A 228 -10.15 4.17 5.86
N VAL A 229 -9.63 4.34 4.65
CA VAL A 229 -10.17 3.73 3.42
C VAL A 229 -9.09 2.94 2.69
N GLY A 230 -9.47 1.79 2.16
CA GLY A 230 -8.66 0.94 1.31
C GLY A 230 -9.53 0.13 0.35
N VAL A 231 -8.87 -0.62 -0.48
CA VAL A 231 -9.49 -1.42 -1.54
C VAL A 231 -8.94 -2.83 -1.52
N LEU A 232 -9.82 -3.79 -1.69
CA LEU A 232 -9.52 -5.13 -2.14
C LEU A 232 -10.23 -5.36 -3.49
N TYR A 233 -9.47 -5.58 -4.53
CA TYR A 233 -9.94 -6.25 -5.73
C TYR A 233 -9.84 -7.75 -5.54
N GLY A 234 -10.83 -8.49 -5.98
CA GLY A 234 -10.77 -9.95 -6.04
C GLY A 234 -11.59 -10.46 -7.22
N LYS A 235 -11.06 -11.44 -7.96
CA LYS A 235 -11.81 -12.10 -9.02
C LYS A 235 -13.12 -12.69 -8.48
N GLU A 236 -14.23 -12.45 -9.17
CA GLU A 236 -15.57 -12.87 -8.77
C GLU A 236 -15.65 -14.35 -8.36
N GLN A 237 -14.96 -15.23 -9.09
CA GLN A 237 -14.93 -16.66 -8.79
C GLN A 237 -14.45 -16.96 -7.36
N TRP A 238 -13.38 -16.30 -6.90
CA TRP A 238 -12.85 -16.48 -5.55
C TRP A 238 -13.76 -15.83 -4.51
N LEU A 239 -14.19 -14.61 -4.75
CA LEU A 239 -15.08 -13.88 -3.84
C LEU A 239 -16.41 -14.63 -3.60
N ASN A 240 -16.97 -15.28 -4.63
CA ASN A 240 -18.19 -16.05 -4.48
C ASN A 240 -18.02 -17.28 -3.59
N GLU A 241 -16.90 -17.99 -3.68
CA GLU A 241 -16.63 -19.18 -2.89
C GLU A 241 -16.17 -18.88 -1.46
N MET A 242 -15.50 -17.74 -1.24
CA MET A 242 -15.04 -17.32 0.10
C MET A 242 -16.23 -17.05 1.04
N PRO A 243 -16.22 -17.54 2.30
CA PRO A 243 -17.21 -17.14 3.29
C PRO A 243 -17.04 -15.66 3.68
N PRO A 244 -18.07 -15.01 4.27
CA PRO A 244 -17.95 -13.66 4.78
C PRO A 244 -16.81 -13.53 5.80
N TYR A 245 -16.15 -12.37 5.81
CA TYR A 245 -15.07 -12.05 6.75
C TYR A 245 -15.59 -11.57 8.10
N GLN A 246 -16.55 -10.65 8.07
CA GLN A 246 -17.18 -10.06 9.26
C GLN A 246 -18.68 -10.28 9.20
N GLY A 247 -19.32 -10.39 10.37
CA GLY A 247 -20.77 -10.47 10.48
C GLY A 247 -21.36 -9.18 11.03
N GLY A 248 -22.49 -8.74 10.46
CA GLY A 248 -23.14 -7.52 10.90
C GLY A 248 -24.31 -7.10 9.99
N GLY A 249 -24.69 -5.84 10.06
CA GLY A 249 -25.62 -5.24 9.10
C GLY A 249 -25.00 -5.13 7.70
N GLU A 250 -25.77 -4.76 6.71
CA GLU A 250 -25.43 -4.60 5.28
C GLU A 250 -25.05 -5.90 4.56
N MET A 251 -24.17 -6.74 5.13
CA MET A 251 -23.63 -7.95 4.51
C MET A 251 -24.62 -9.14 4.52
N ILE A 252 -25.79 -9.01 5.14
CA ILE A 252 -26.82 -10.04 5.27
C ILE A 252 -28.00 -9.79 4.35
N LYS A 253 -28.61 -10.87 3.84
CA LYS A 253 -29.88 -10.89 3.11
C LYS A 253 -31.06 -11.19 4.05
N THR A 254 -30.94 -12.23 4.85
CA THR A 254 -31.92 -12.58 5.89
C THR A 254 -31.22 -13.05 7.15
N VAL A 255 -31.80 -12.73 8.32
CA VAL A 255 -31.32 -13.18 9.63
C VAL A 255 -32.47 -13.74 10.44
N THR A 256 -32.27 -14.95 10.96
CA THR A 256 -33.09 -15.55 12.01
C THR A 256 -32.16 -16.13 13.09
N PHE A 257 -32.69 -16.46 14.27
CA PHE A 257 -31.85 -17.14 15.28
C PHE A 257 -31.34 -18.51 14.82
N ALA A 258 -32.02 -19.16 13.87
CA ALA A 258 -31.62 -20.47 13.36
C ALA A 258 -30.65 -20.38 12.17
N ARG A 259 -30.72 -19.33 11.36
CA ARG A 259 -29.95 -19.24 10.11
C ARG A 259 -29.83 -17.80 9.63
N THR A 260 -28.67 -17.50 9.02
CA THR A 260 -28.38 -16.27 8.27
C THR A 260 -28.10 -16.62 6.81
N THR A 261 -28.59 -15.79 5.88
CA THR A 261 -28.16 -15.79 4.48
C THR A 261 -27.45 -14.46 4.18
N TYR A 262 -26.47 -14.51 3.31
CA TYR A 262 -25.60 -13.38 3.04
C TYR A 262 -26.02 -12.64 1.77
N ASN A 263 -25.61 -11.39 1.68
CA ASN A 263 -25.84 -10.53 0.53
C ASN A 263 -24.91 -10.94 -0.63
N GLU A 264 -25.19 -10.36 -1.80
CA GLU A 264 -24.36 -10.53 -3.00
C GLU A 264 -23.11 -9.67 -2.92
N LEU A 265 -22.14 -9.89 -3.83
CA LEU A 265 -20.95 -9.06 -3.97
C LEU A 265 -21.35 -7.63 -4.38
N PRO A 266 -20.67 -6.61 -3.90
CA PRO A 266 -19.54 -6.60 -2.95
C PRO A 266 -19.98 -6.67 -1.49
N TYR A 267 -21.26 -6.45 -1.20
CA TYR A 267 -21.82 -6.21 0.14
C TYR A 267 -21.61 -7.37 1.11
N LYS A 268 -21.46 -8.60 0.60
CA LYS A 268 -21.09 -9.78 1.41
C LYS A 268 -19.84 -9.56 2.29
N PHE A 269 -18.94 -8.69 1.87
CA PHE A 269 -17.69 -8.40 2.57
C PHE A 269 -17.65 -7.01 3.23
N GLU A 270 -18.72 -6.25 3.14
CA GLU A 270 -18.83 -4.88 3.68
C GLU A 270 -19.83 -4.84 4.84
N ALA A 271 -19.39 -5.27 6.03
CA ALA A 271 -20.23 -5.32 7.21
C ALA A 271 -20.27 -4.00 7.97
N GLY A 272 -21.48 -3.55 8.30
CA GLY A 272 -21.71 -2.32 9.08
C GLY A 272 -21.66 -1.05 8.22
N THR A 273 -21.83 0.10 8.86
CA THR A 273 -21.79 1.40 8.16
C THR A 273 -20.37 1.70 7.69
N PRO A 274 -20.14 1.90 6.38
CA PRO A 274 -18.81 2.19 5.86
C PRO A 274 -18.41 3.65 6.09
N SER A 275 -17.13 3.96 5.88
CA SER A 275 -16.60 5.33 5.92
C SER A 275 -16.93 6.08 4.64
N VAL A 276 -18.16 6.57 4.50
CA VAL A 276 -18.68 7.18 3.27
C VAL A 276 -17.85 8.39 2.84
N GLY A 277 -17.52 9.29 3.78
CA GLY A 277 -16.70 10.47 3.48
C GLY A 277 -15.32 10.12 2.94
N ASP A 278 -14.63 9.14 3.55
CA ASP A 278 -13.30 8.73 3.12
C ASP A 278 -13.31 8.04 1.74
N VAL A 279 -14.40 7.31 1.43
CA VAL A 279 -14.60 6.70 0.11
C VAL A 279 -14.81 7.77 -0.98
N ILE A 280 -15.58 8.83 -0.68
CA ILE A 280 -15.72 9.99 -1.59
C ILE A 280 -14.36 10.70 -1.74
N GLY A 281 -13.61 10.86 -0.64
CA GLY A 281 -12.25 11.40 -0.68
C GLY A 281 -11.28 10.56 -1.52
N LEU A 282 -11.44 9.23 -1.54
CA LEU A 282 -10.68 8.32 -2.40
C LEU A 282 -11.00 8.56 -3.88
N GLN A 283 -12.28 8.72 -4.24
CA GLN A 283 -12.66 9.11 -5.62
C GLN A 283 -11.98 10.40 -6.02
N THR A 284 -12.07 11.43 -5.19
CA THR A 284 -11.46 12.74 -5.50
C THR A 284 -9.94 12.65 -5.66
N ALA A 285 -9.26 11.80 -4.88
CA ALA A 285 -7.84 11.54 -5.05
C ALA A 285 -7.52 10.83 -6.38
N ILE A 286 -8.34 9.87 -6.80
CA ILE A 286 -8.22 9.21 -8.10
C ILE A 286 -8.41 10.22 -9.25
N GLU A 287 -9.42 11.07 -9.17
CA GLU A 287 -9.66 12.13 -10.15
C GLU A 287 -8.49 13.11 -10.22
N TYR A 288 -7.90 13.48 -9.08
CA TYR A 288 -6.73 14.32 -9.01
C TYR A 288 -5.50 13.66 -9.66
N ILE A 289 -5.21 12.39 -9.35
CA ILE A 289 -4.15 11.60 -9.98
C ILE A 289 -4.35 11.53 -11.50
N ASN A 290 -5.56 11.24 -11.95
CA ASN A 290 -5.89 11.15 -13.37
C ASN A 290 -5.74 12.49 -14.09
N SER A 291 -6.01 13.62 -13.41
CA SER A 291 -5.82 14.96 -13.99
C SER A 291 -4.35 15.31 -14.24
N ILE A 292 -3.44 14.71 -13.48
CA ILE A 292 -1.98 14.85 -13.65
C ILE A 292 -1.46 13.81 -14.64
N GLY A 293 -1.92 12.58 -14.54
CA GLY A 293 -1.47 11.40 -15.25
C GLY A 293 -0.39 10.62 -14.48
N LEU A 294 -0.61 9.32 -14.32
CA LEU A 294 0.32 8.43 -13.59
C LEU A 294 1.72 8.39 -14.22
N GLU A 295 1.82 8.50 -15.54
CA GLU A 295 3.13 8.54 -16.23
C GLU A 295 3.93 9.79 -15.84
N VAL A 296 3.26 10.95 -15.69
CA VAL A 296 3.88 12.19 -15.24
C VAL A 296 4.34 12.08 -13.79
N ILE A 297 3.51 11.50 -12.93
CA ILE A 297 3.82 11.23 -11.51
C ILE A 297 5.05 10.31 -11.42
N ALA A 298 5.00 9.14 -12.07
CA ALA A 298 6.08 8.15 -12.07
C ALA A 298 7.40 8.73 -12.62
N GLY A 299 7.33 9.46 -13.73
CA GLY A 299 8.52 10.08 -14.32
C GLY A 299 9.17 11.12 -13.42
N ARG A 300 8.35 11.93 -12.70
CA ARG A 300 8.87 12.91 -11.74
C ARG A 300 9.46 12.24 -10.50
N GLU A 301 8.82 11.24 -9.96
CA GLU A 301 9.32 10.48 -8.82
C GLU A 301 10.61 9.72 -9.15
N GLN A 302 10.72 9.18 -10.37
CA GLN A 302 11.94 8.56 -10.86
C GLN A 302 13.10 9.55 -10.95
N ALA A 303 12.86 10.76 -11.49
CA ALA A 303 13.87 11.82 -11.55
C ALA A 303 14.36 12.23 -10.14
N LEU A 304 13.42 12.37 -9.17
CA LEU A 304 13.77 12.67 -7.78
C LEU A 304 14.58 11.52 -7.14
N LEU A 305 14.23 10.27 -7.41
CA LEU A 305 14.98 9.10 -6.94
C LEU A 305 16.42 9.11 -7.45
N GLU A 306 16.62 9.36 -8.74
CA GLU A 306 17.93 9.41 -9.37
C GLU A 306 18.77 10.55 -8.81
N TYR A 307 18.20 11.75 -8.70
CA TYR A 307 18.88 12.91 -8.14
C TYR A 307 19.27 12.67 -6.67
N ALA A 308 18.31 12.20 -5.84
CA ALA A 308 18.58 11.91 -4.44
C ALA A 308 19.65 10.83 -4.26
N THR A 309 19.64 9.78 -5.08
CA THR A 309 20.64 8.72 -5.05
C THR A 309 22.04 9.29 -5.31
N GLN A 310 22.20 10.12 -6.36
CA GLN A 310 23.47 10.75 -6.69
C GLN A 310 23.99 11.67 -5.57
N GLN A 311 23.10 12.48 -4.98
CA GLN A 311 23.48 13.42 -3.93
C GLN A 311 23.80 12.72 -2.61
N LEU A 312 23.02 11.71 -2.21
CA LEU A 312 23.27 10.95 -0.98
C LEU A 312 24.59 10.15 -1.03
N LEU A 313 24.93 9.55 -2.17
CA LEU A 313 26.18 8.81 -2.36
C LEU A 313 27.44 9.68 -2.27
N GLN A 314 27.31 11.02 -2.26
CA GLN A 314 28.43 11.93 -1.99
C GLN A 314 28.75 12.09 -0.49
N ILE A 315 27.97 11.47 0.37
CA ILE A 315 28.18 11.51 1.82
C ILE A 315 29.12 10.36 2.21
N ASP A 316 30.26 10.68 2.80
CA ASP A 316 31.24 9.68 3.22
C ASP A 316 30.64 8.67 4.18
N GLY A 317 30.81 7.39 3.87
CA GLY A 317 30.31 6.27 4.68
C GLY A 317 28.83 5.97 4.54
N LEU A 318 28.09 6.68 3.67
CA LEU A 318 26.71 6.35 3.39
C LEU A 318 26.63 5.08 2.53
N GLN A 319 25.73 4.18 2.92
CA GLN A 319 25.42 2.95 2.20
C GLN A 319 23.91 2.87 1.96
N ILE A 320 23.53 2.73 0.71
CA ILE A 320 22.12 2.48 0.33
C ILE A 320 21.81 1.00 0.56
N VAL A 321 20.69 0.74 1.24
CA VAL A 321 20.17 -0.61 1.48
C VAL A 321 19.13 -0.92 0.42
N GLY A 322 19.39 -1.95 -0.39
CA GLY A 322 18.58 -2.29 -1.55
C GLY A 322 18.93 -1.44 -2.79
N THR A 323 19.66 -2.09 -3.71
CA THR A 323 20.18 -1.49 -4.95
C THR A 323 19.62 -2.18 -6.19
N ALA A 324 18.36 -2.63 -6.10
CA ALA A 324 17.67 -3.24 -7.23
C ALA A 324 17.64 -2.31 -8.46
N PRO A 325 17.70 -2.84 -9.69
CA PRO A 325 17.72 -2.02 -10.90
C PRO A 325 16.40 -1.28 -11.17
N HIS A 326 15.29 -1.82 -10.69
CA HIS A 326 13.95 -1.23 -10.81
C HIS A 326 13.44 -0.85 -9.42
N LYS A 327 13.35 0.46 -9.17
CA LYS A 327 12.93 1.00 -7.88
C LYS A 327 11.88 2.08 -8.05
N SER A 328 10.97 2.13 -7.10
CA SER A 328 10.12 3.28 -6.83
C SER A 328 10.89 4.36 -6.03
N SER A 329 10.28 5.49 -5.83
CA SER A 329 10.84 6.70 -5.18
C SER A 329 11.14 6.54 -3.67
N ILE A 330 11.80 5.45 -3.29
CA ILE A 330 12.16 5.09 -1.90
C ILE A 330 13.66 4.79 -1.82
N ILE A 331 14.34 5.44 -0.88
CA ILE A 331 15.74 5.17 -0.54
C ILE A 331 15.84 4.87 0.95
N SER A 332 16.31 3.65 1.29
CA SER A 332 16.75 3.29 2.62
C SER A 332 18.27 3.32 2.67
N PHE A 333 18.85 3.90 3.72
CA PHE A 333 20.31 4.03 3.84
C PHE A 333 20.76 4.06 5.29
N ASN A 334 22.04 3.72 5.49
CA ASN A 334 22.76 3.86 6.75
C ASN A 334 24.07 4.63 6.53
N ILE A 335 24.70 5.12 7.60
CA ILE A 335 25.94 5.89 7.52
C ILE A 335 26.90 5.36 8.58
N ASN A 336 27.98 4.72 8.14
CA ASN A 336 28.98 4.11 9.01
C ASN A 336 28.34 3.26 10.13
N LYS A 337 28.75 3.51 11.39
CA LYS A 337 28.21 2.87 12.60
C LYS A 337 27.22 3.76 13.35
N LEU A 338 26.77 4.88 12.77
CA LEU A 338 25.84 5.79 13.40
C LEU A 338 24.44 5.17 13.44
N HIS A 339 23.77 5.32 14.57
CA HIS A 339 22.42 4.76 14.70
C HIS A 339 21.42 5.59 13.87
N PRO A 340 20.58 4.98 13.01
CA PRO A 340 19.63 5.69 12.15
C PRO A 340 18.70 6.65 12.92
N PHE A 341 18.30 6.28 14.14
CA PHE A 341 17.42 7.09 14.98
C PHE A 341 18.07 8.42 15.38
N ASP A 342 19.37 8.43 15.71
CA ASP A 342 20.07 9.64 16.14
C ASP A 342 20.17 10.64 14.99
N ILE A 343 20.53 10.16 13.79
CA ILE A 343 20.56 11.00 12.59
C ILE A 343 19.15 11.53 12.30
N GLY A 344 18.14 10.65 12.32
CA GLY A 344 16.73 11.03 12.06
C GLY A 344 16.24 12.12 13.03
N THR A 345 16.58 11.99 14.33
CA THR A 345 16.23 13.00 15.35
C THR A 345 16.88 14.36 15.08
N LEU A 346 18.16 14.36 14.66
CA LEU A 346 18.86 15.61 14.36
C LEU A 346 18.32 16.31 13.10
N ILE A 347 17.99 15.55 12.04
CA ILE A 347 17.45 16.17 10.83
C ILE A 347 15.98 16.65 11.01
N ASP A 348 15.19 16.02 11.89
CA ASP A 348 13.87 16.51 12.27
C ASP A 348 13.93 17.89 12.92
N GLN A 349 14.94 18.15 13.77
CA GLN A 349 15.20 19.49 14.33
C GLN A 349 15.51 20.56 13.26
N MET A 350 15.85 20.13 12.04
CA MET A 350 16.08 20.99 10.87
C MET A 350 14.88 21.02 9.89
N GLY A 351 13.70 20.55 10.34
CA GLY A 351 12.45 20.58 9.59
C GLY A 351 12.30 19.50 8.51
N ILE A 352 13.08 18.41 8.61
CA ILE A 352 13.08 17.34 7.61
C ILE A 352 12.51 16.06 8.19
N ALA A 353 11.35 15.65 7.71
CA ALA A 353 10.65 14.44 8.11
C ALA A 353 11.09 13.25 7.25
N VAL A 354 11.78 12.29 7.87
CA VAL A 354 12.12 10.97 7.32
C VAL A 354 11.66 9.90 8.31
N ARG A 355 11.71 8.65 7.90
CA ARG A 355 11.40 7.54 8.80
C ARG A 355 12.67 6.78 9.20
N THR A 356 12.71 6.30 10.46
CA THR A 356 13.81 5.48 10.99
C THR A 356 13.29 4.14 11.51
N GLY A 357 14.14 3.12 11.53
CA GLY A 357 13.85 1.81 12.09
C GLY A 357 13.61 0.72 11.04
N HIS A 358 12.80 -0.28 11.38
CA HIS A 358 12.57 -1.47 10.55
C HIS A 358 11.41 -1.36 9.54
N HIS A 359 10.71 -0.23 9.48
CA HIS A 359 9.65 0.09 8.50
C HIS A 359 8.54 -0.97 8.38
N CYS A 360 8.24 -1.69 9.46
CA CYS A 360 7.32 -2.84 9.48
C CYS A 360 7.74 -3.98 8.52
N SER A 361 9.04 -4.18 8.32
CA SER A 361 9.64 -5.22 7.47
C SER A 361 10.89 -5.78 8.17
N MET A 362 10.72 -6.34 9.38
CA MET A 362 11.83 -6.87 10.19
C MET A 362 12.67 -7.93 9.48
N PRO A 363 12.10 -8.84 8.65
CA PRO A 363 12.92 -9.81 7.91
C PRO A 363 13.96 -9.17 6.99
N ILE A 364 13.69 -7.99 6.41
CA ILE A 364 14.67 -7.26 5.61
C ILE A 364 15.87 -6.83 6.49
N MET A 365 15.61 -6.37 7.71
CA MET A 365 16.67 -5.97 8.63
C MET A 365 17.52 -7.17 9.06
N GLU A 366 16.89 -8.31 9.29
CA GLU A 366 17.56 -9.59 9.59
C GLU A 366 18.44 -10.05 8.42
N HIS A 367 17.94 -10.00 7.18
CA HIS A 367 18.69 -10.36 5.98
C HIS A 367 19.98 -9.54 5.82
N PHE A 368 19.91 -8.23 6.06
CA PHE A 368 21.08 -7.34 5.95
C PHE A 368 21.92 -7.25 7.24
N ASP A 369 21.55 -7.93 8.31
CA ASP A 369 22.17 -7.88 9.64
C ASP A 369 22.32 -6.43 10.16
N ILE A 370 21.25 -5.63 10.09
CA ILE A 370 21.20 -4.24 10.51
C ILE A 370 20.04 -3.96 11.46
N PRO A 371 20.18 -3.02 12.43
CA PRO A 371 19.13 -2.71 13.40
C PRO A 371 17.95 -1.92 12.80
N GLY A 372 18.16 -1.33 11.63
CA GLY A 372 17.20 -0.46 10.95
C GLY A 372 17.88 0.41 9.91
N THR A 373 17.10 1.28 9.26
CA THR A 373 17.62 2.27 8.30
C THR A 373 16.98 3.64 8.53
N LEU A 374 17.58 4.70 7.97
CA LEU A 374 16.85 5.89 7.57
C LEU A 374 16.18 5.60 6.23
N ARG A 375 14.94 6.04 6.07
CA ARG A 375 14.22 5.93 4.82
C ARG A 375 13.69 7.29 4.40
N ALA A 376 14.13 7.78 3.24
CA ALA A 376 13.53 8.90 2.54
C ALA A 376 12.65 8.35 1.40
N SER A 377 11.45 8.86 1.27
CA SER A 377 10.50 8.50 0.21
C SER A 377 9.88 9.75 -0.39
N PHE A 378 9.95 9.85 -1.71
CA PHE A 378 9.58 11.03 -2.46
C PHE A 378 8.21 10.85 -3.09
N ALA A 379 7.48 11.96 -3.23
CA ALA A 379 6.28 12.06 -4.02
C ALA A 379 6.45 13.16 -5.08
N PHE A 380 5.63 13.16 -6.10
CA PHE A 380 5.74 14.08 -7.24
C PHE A 380 5.68 15.58 -6.86
N TYR A 381 5.21 15.93 -5.67
CA TYR A 381 5.20 17.31 -5.16
C TYR A 381 6.52 17.74 -4.48
N ASN A 382 7.44 16.79 -4.25
CA ASN A 382 8.77 17.13 -3.71
C ASN A 382 9.67 17.79 -4.77
N THR A 383 10.76 18.42 -4.32
CA THR A 383 11.68 19.16 -5.17
C THR A 383 13.14 18.77 -4.96
N GLU A 384 14.01 19.07 -5.93
CA GLU A 384 15.45 18.86 -5.82
C GLU A 384 16.07 19.71 -4.70
N GLU A 385 15.57 20.93 -4.48
CA GLU A 385 16.02 21.80 -3.38
C GLU A 385 15.72 21.19 -2.01
N GLU A 386 14.62 20.45 -1.87
CA GLU A 386 14.32 19.69 -0.65
C GLU A 386 15.33 18.56 -0.45
N ILE A 387 15.76 17.89 -1.52
CA ILE A 387 16.80 16.85 -1.48
C ILE A 387 18.15 17.46 -1.09
N ASP A 388 18.52 18.61 -1.64
CA ASP A 388 19.76 19.32 -1.25
C ASP A 388 19.77 19.66 0.24
N ARG A 389 18.63 20.09 0.77
CA ARG A 389 18.45 20.35 2.21
C ARG A 389 18.61 19.06 3.04
N LEU A 390 18.04 17.93 2.59
CA LEU A 390 18.24 16.62 3.23
C LEU A 390 19.75 16.28 3.30
N VAL A 391 20.45 16.37 2.19
CA VAL A 391 21.87 16.04 2.10
C VAL A 391 22.72 16.94 3.02
N ALA A 392 22.45 18.25 3.03
CA ALA A 392 23.13 19.18 3.93
C ALA A 392 22.86 18.87 5.41
N ALA A 393 21.61 18.55 5.75
CA ALA A 393 21.22 18.20 7.12
C ALA A 393 21.85 16.89 7.58
N VAL A 394 21.88 15.87 6.71
CA VAL A 394 22.54 14.58 7.00
C VAL A 394 24.06 14.78 7.22
N LYS A 395 24.74 15.55 6.35
CA LYS A 395 26.18 15.88 6.54
C LYS A 395 26.41 16.57 7.88
N LYS A 396 25.54 17.52 8.26
CA LYS A 396 25.63 18.20 9.55
C LYS A 396 25.38 17.26 10.73
N ALA A 397 24.38 16.39 10.65
CA ALA A 397 24.10 15.40 11.69
C ALA A 397 25.27 14.42 11.88
N VAL A 398 25.88 13.96 10.80
CA VAL A 398 27.08 13.11 10.84
C VAL A 398 28.24 13.82 11.57
N MET A 399 28.52 15.09 11.26
CA MET A 399 29.56 15.87 11.95
C MET A 399 29.27 16.09 13.45
N MET A 400 27.99 16.12 13.85
CA MET A 400 27.61 16.26 15.26
C MET A 400 27.71 14.97 16.05
N LEU A 401 27.67 13.82 15.39
CA LEU A 401 27.72 12.48 16.00
C LEU A 401 29.11 11.81 15.90
N SER A 402 30.02 12.37 15.10
CA SER A 402 31.40 11.94 14.97
C SER A 402 32.27 12.61 16.01
#